data_cc95d6523c7a36014e4c28d0f7e85e28
#
_entry.id   cc95d6523c7a36014e4c28d0f7e85e28
#
_cell.length_a   1.000
_cell.length_b   1.000
_cell.length_c   1.000
_cell.angle_alpha   90.00
_cell.angle_beta   90.00
_cell.angle_gamma   90.00
#
_symmetry.space_group_name_H-M   'P 1'
#
loop_
_entity.id
_entity.type
_entity.pdbx_description
1 polymer ?
#
loop_
_entity_poly.entity_id
_entity_poly.type
_entity_poly.pdbx_seq_one_letter_code
_entity_poly.pdbx_strand_id
1 'polypeptide(L)'
;YFCYLTHGIQAIILSQNNVNFAKQWGFNMSDPQSAAYAAGLAAVSTAVAWTGFGKFVSVWIGGEISDRVGRKKLMIGGAALYIICFLGFLFTSNAVVASICGFVAGVATSGFWDASGYPAVQEAYPAAPGSALIGIKFFVSLSGMVYPLLVVHNASNGNWKLNVIIPVVLSIVCLVLAIVAPFVYDDQKKASEEKGGKSNDAVQAEIDA
;
A
#
# COMPACT_ATOMS: atom_id res chain seq x y z
N TYR A 1 0.44 10.91 7.03
CA TYR A 1 1.05 11.37 5.75
C TYR A 1 2.30 10.58 5.37
N PHE A 2 3.26 10.38 6.28
CA PHE A 2 4.52 9.69 5.98
C PHE A 2 4.33 8.35 5.27
N CYS A 3 3.36 7.56 5.69
CA CYS A 3 3.06 6.27 5.08
C CYS A 3 2.71 6.36 3.58
N TYR A 4 2.23 7.51 3.12
CA TYR A 4 1.94 7.73 1.71
C TYR A 4 3.18 7.94 0.82
N LEU A 5 4.37 8.14 1.41
CA LEU A 5 5.64 7.99 0.67
C LEU A 5 5.82 6.55 0.17
N THR A 6 5.61 5.56 1.04
CA THR A 6 5.70 4.14 0.67
C THR A 6 4.65 3.76 -0.36
N HIS A 7 3.43 4.27 -0.20
CA HIS A 7 2.35 4.09 -1.17
C HIS A 7 2.72 4.65 -2.55
N GLY A 8 3.30 5.85 -2.63
CA GLY A 8 3.75 6.43 -3.89
C GLY A 8 4.89 5.64 -4.54
N ILE A 9 5.84 5.12 -3.76
CA ILE A 9 6.89 4.23 -4.27
C ILE A 9 6.28 2.95 -4.84
N GLN A 10 5.31 2.34 -4.16
CA GLN A 10 4.61 1.15 -4.63
C GLN A 10 4.02 1.35 -6.03
N ALA A 11 3.46 2.51 -6.30
CA ALA A 11 2.83 2.81 -7.57
C ALA A 11 3.81 2.79 -8.76
N ILE A 12 5.09 3.08 -8.52
CA ILE A 12 6.09 3.27 -9.58
C ILE A 12 7.27 2.28 -9.54
N ILE A 13 7.39 1.46 -8.49
CA ILE A 13 8.56 0.59 -8.28
C ILE A 13 8.84 -0.34 -9.45
N LEU A 14 7.82 -0.99 -10.00
CA LEU A 14 7.97 -1.92 -11.13
C LEU A 14 8.40 -1.19 -12.40
N SER A 15 7.77 -0.07 -12.72
CA SER A 15 8.06 0.69 -13.93
C SER A 15 9.43 1.37 -13.88
N GLN A 16 9.86 1.86 -12.72
CA GLN A 16 11.15 2.50 -12.53
C GLN A 16 12.33 1.51 -12.55
N ASN A 17 12.09 0.25 -12.21
CA ASN A 17 13.10 -0.81 -12.19
C ASN A 17 12.85 -1.88 -13.26
N ASN A 18 12.17 -1.55 -14.36
CA ASN A 18 11.66 -2.50 -15.34
C ASN A 18 12.76 -3.41 -15.93
N VAL A 19 13.90 -2.85 -16.35
CA VAL A 19 15.03 -3.62 -16.90
C VAL A 19 15.63 -4.56 -15.87
N ASN A 20 15.75 -4.10 -14.61
CA ASN A 20 16.31 -4.89 -13.52
C ASN A 20 15.40 -6.06 -13.15
N PHE A 21 14.10 -5.84 -13.08
CA PHE A 21 13.13 -6.91 -12.82
C PHE A 21 13.05 -7.89 -13.98
N ALA A 22 13.00 -7.41 -15.23
CA ALA A 22 13.02 -8.30 -16.39
C ALA A 22 14.26 -9.19 -16.39
N LYS A 23 15.44 -8.64 -16.09
CA LYS A 23 16.68 -9.39 -15.95
C LYS A 23 16.62 -10.41 -14.81
N GLN A 24 16.07 -10.02 -13.66
CA GLN A 24 15.88 -10.92 -12.50
C GLN A 24 14.94 -12.08 -12.85
N TRP A 25 13.95 -11.86 -13.70
CA TRP A 25 12.98 -12.88 -14.13
C TRP A 25 13.50 -13.73 -15.30
N GLY A 26 14.77 -13.60 -15.66
CA GLY A 26 15.44 -14.46 -16.63
C GLY A 26 15.37 -13.99 -18.08
N PHE A 27 14.89 -12.77 -18.35
CA PHE A 27 14.91 -12.22 -19.71
C PHE A 27 16.29 -11.67 -20.07
N ASN A 28 16.70 -11.88 -21.33
CA ASN A 28 17.95 -11.29 -21.84
C ASN A 28 17.71 -9.81 -22.16
N MET A 29 18.30 -8.94 -21.37
CA MET A 29 18.18 -7.49 -21.48
C MET A 29 19.44 -6.81 -22.05
N SER A 30 20.29 -7.55 -22.79
CA SER A 30 21.55 -7.04 -23.31
C SER A 30 21.40 -6.19 -24.59
N ASP A 31 20.45 -6.53 -25.45
CA ASP A 31 20.18 -5.83 -26.69
C ASP A 31 18.78 -5.24 -26.73
N PRO A 32 18.67 -3.90 -26.68
CA PRO A 32 17.37 -3.20 -26.70
C PRO A 32 16.52 -3.44 -27.94
N GLN A 33 17.11 -3.89 -29.03
CA GLN A 33 16.42 -4.18 -30.29
C GLN A 33 15.95 -5.64 -30.39
N SER A 34 16.31 -6.48 -29.42
CA SER A 34 15.95 -7.90 -29.42
C SER A 34 14.51 -8.16 -29.02
N ALA A 35 13.91 -9.22 -29.57
CA ALA A 35 12.59 -9.69 -29.15
C ALA A 35 12.59 -10.12 -27.66
N ALA A 36 13.69 -10.60 -27.11
CA ALA A 36 13.84 -10.97 -25.72
C ALA A 36 13.75 -9.75 -24.79
N TYR A 37 14.33 -8.63 -25.18
CA TYR A 37 14.22 -7.37 -24.45
C TYR A 37 12.76 -6.87 -24.41
N ALA A 38 12.10 -6.86 -25.56
CA ALA A 38 10.69 -6.48 -25.67
C ALA A 38 9.79 -7.39 -24.81
N ALA A 39 10.04 -8.71 -24.82
CA ALA A 39 9.32 -9.68 -24.00
C ALA A 39 9.52 -9.42 -22.49
N GLY A 40 10.75 -9.07 -22.07
CA GLY A 40 11.06 -8.72 -20.69
C GLY A 40 10.28 -7.48 -20.21
N LEU A 41 10.27 -6.42 -21.02
CA LEU A 41 9.48 -5.22 -20.69
C LEU A 41 7.97 -5.50 -20.68
N ALA A 42 7.48 -6.34 -21.60
CA ALA A 42 6.07 -6.75 -21.64
C ALA A 42 5.69 -7.54 -20.37
N ALA A 43 6.56 -8.41 -19.87
CA ALA A 43 6.34 -9.14 -18.61
C ALA A 43 6.23 -8.19 -17.42
N VAL A 44 7.09 -7.17 -17.32
CA VAL A 44 6.99 -6.16 -16.25
C VAL A 44 5.72 -5.33 -16.39
N SER A 45 5.37 -4.91 -17.61
CA SER A 45 4.13 -4.18 -17.89
C SER A 45 2.89 -5.00 -17.49
N THR A 46 2.94 -6.32 -17.71
CA THR A 46 1.89 -7.24 -17.26
C THR A 46 1.75 -7.22 -15.73
N ALA A 47 2.86 -7.28 -14.99
CA ALA A 47 2.81 -7.19 -13.53
C ALA A 47 2.25 -5.84 -13.04
N VAL A 48 2.57 -4.73 -13.74
CA VAL A 48 1.96 -3.41 -13.48
C VAL A 48 0.45 -3.42 -13.77
N ALA A 49 0.01 -4.04 -14.88
CA ALA A 49 -1.41 -4.17 -15.21
C ALA A 49 -2.17 -4.97 -14.12
N TRP A 50 -1.59 -6.05 -13.59
CA TRP A 50 -2.16 -6.81 -12.48
C TRP A 50 -2.28 -5.97 -11.21
N THR A 51 -1.35 -5.04 -10.95
CA THR A 51 -1.50 -4.07 -9.85
C THR A 51 -2.72 -3.17 -10.07
N GLY A 52 -2.93 -2.68 -11.29
CA GLY A 52 -4.12 -1.91 -11.64
C GLY A 52 -5.41 -2.71 -11.46
N PHE A 53 -5.41 -3.98 -11.88
CA PHE A 53 -6.55 -4.87 -11.70
C PHE A 53 -6.87 -5.14 -10.22
N GLY A 54 -5.84 -5.35 -9.38
CA GLY A 54 -6.00 -5.49 -7.93
C GLY A 54 -6.65 -4.25 -7.30
N LYS A 55 -6.23 -3.04 -7.71
CA LYS A 55 -6.86 -1.78 -7.28
C LYS A 55 -8.33 -1.72 -7.68
N PHE A 56 -8.62 -2.03 -8.94
CA PHE A 56 -9.98 -1.98 -9.49
C PHE A 56 -10.94 -2.90 -8.71
N VAL A 57 -10.54 -4.14 -8.46
CA VAL A 57 -11.40 -5.11 -7.76
C VAL A 57 -11.62 -4.75 -6.29
N SER A 58 -10.61 -4.17 -5.63
CA SER A 58 -10.62 -3.96 -4.18
C SER A 58 -11.15 -2.60 -3.72
N VAL A 59 -11.18 -1.58 -4.60
CA VAL A 59 -11.52 -0.21 -4.21
C VAL A 59 -12.92 -0.10 -3.58
N TRP A 60 -13.88 -0.78 -4.15
CA TRP A 60 -15.26 -0.74 -3.65
C TRP A 60 -15.41 -1.50 -2.32
N ILE A 61 -14.96 -2.74 -2.30
CA ILE A 61 -15.10 -3.63 -1.14
C ILE A 61 -14.29 -3.08 0.05
N GLY A 62 -13.14 -2.45 -0.23
CA GLY A 62 -12.26 -1.91 0.79
C GLY A 62 -12.92 -0.85 1.68
N GLY A 63 -13.72 0.05 1.10
CA GLY A 63 -14.46 1.07 1.84
C GLY A 63 -15.39 0.44 2.87
N GLU A 64 -16.21 -0.52 2.44
CA GLU A 64 -17.16 -1.19 3.34
C GLU A 64 -16.46 -2.00 4.45
N ILE A 65 -15.38 -2.68 4.11
CA ILE A 65 -14.58 -3.40 5.11
C ILE A 65 -13.98 -2.42 6.11
N SER A 66 -13.49 -1.26 5.66
CA SER A 66 -12.92 -0.22 6.51
C SER A 66 -13.94 0.30 7.54
N ASP A 67 -15.19 0.50 7.14
CA ASP A 67 -16.26 0.96 8.02
C ASP A 67 -16.67 -0.11 9.06
N ARG A 68 -16.62 -1.39 8.67
CA ARG A 68 -16.98 -2.50 9.56
C ARG A 68 -15.85 -2.91 10.51
N VAL A 69 -14.65 -3.05 9.99
CA VAL A 69 -13.49 -3.62 10.71
C VAL A 69 -12.72 -2.55 11.49
N GLY A 70 -12.73 -1.31 10.98
CA GLY A 70 -12.01 -0.16 11.54
C GLY A 70 -10.81 0.25 10.69
N ARG A 71 -10.48 1.55 10.71
CA ARG A 71 -9.41 2.17 9.91
C ARG A 71 -8.04 1.60 10.28
N LYS A 72 -7.78 1.48 11.58
CA LYS A 72 -6.50 1.03 12.14
C LYS A 72 -6.14 -0.38 11.68
N LYS A 73 -7.08 -1.32 11.78
CA LYS A 73 -6.84 -2.73 11.41
C LYS A 73 -6.53 -2.88 9.93
N LEU A 74 -7.24 -2.11 9.07
CA LEU A 74 -6.97 -2.13 7.64
C LEU A 74 -5.60 -1.53 7.33
N MET A 75 -5.22 -0.42 7.95
CA MET A 75 -3.91 0.19 7.73
C MET A 75 -2.77 -0.77 8.11
N ILE A 76 -2.91 -1.48 9.25
CA ILE A 76 -1.97 -2.53 9.68
C ILE A 76 -1.89 -3.65 8.63
N GLY A 77 -3.05 -4.15 8.18
CA GLY A 77 -3.13 -5.18 7.15
C GLY A 77 -2.49 -4.74 5.82
N GLY A 78 -2.74 -3.51 5.40
CA GLY A 78 -2.14 -2.92 4.20
C GLY A 78 -0.61 -2.81 4.28
N ALA A 79 -0.07 -2.37 5.42
CA ALA A 79 1.36 -2.31 5.64
C ALA A 79 2.01 -3.71 5.62
N ALA A 80 1.38 -4.70 6.24
CA ALA A 80 1.84 -6.09 6.22
C ALA A 80 1.83 -6.66 4.79
N LEU A 81 0.76 -6.42 4.02
CA LEU A 81 0.68 -6.84 2.62
C LEU A 81 1.76 -6.18 1.76
N TYR A 82 2.09 -4.90 1.98
CA TYR A 82 3.19 -4.24 1.26
C TYR A 82 4.53 -4.89 1.56
N ILE A 83 4.82 -5.24 2.81
CA ILE A 83 6.04 -5.95 3.16
C ILE A 83 6.12 -7.27 2.39
N ILE A 84 5.05 -8.06 2.39
CA ILE A 84 4.98 -9.34 1.67
C ILE A 84 5.20 -9.14 0.17
N CYS A 85 4.54 -8.15 -0.43
CA CYS A 85 4.65 -7.88 -1.86
C CYS A 85 6.04 -7.41 -2.27
N PHE A 86 6.65 -6.50 -1.50
CA PHE A 86 8.00 -6.02 -1.79
C PHE A 86 9.05 -7.13 -1.60
N LEU A 87 8.90 -7.97 -0.59
CA LEU A 87 9.74 -9.17 -0.45
C LEU A 87 9.51 -10.14 -1.61
N GLY A 88 8.27 -10.31 -2.06
CA GLY A 88 7.94 -11.08 -3.25
C GLY A 88 8.67 -10.54 -4.49
N PHE A 89 8.64 -9.24 -4.75
CA PHE A 89 9.38 -8.61 -5.84
C PHE A 89 10.90 -8.75 -5.69
N LEU A 90 11.42 -8.70 -4.47
CA LEU A 90 12.85 -8.80 -4.21
C LEU A 90 13.41 -10.19 -4.53
N PHE A 91 12.66 -11.24 -4.22
CA PHE A 91 13.16 -12.61 -4.27
C PHE A 91 12.65 -13.44 -5.47
N THR A 92 11.53 -13.05 -6.09
CA THR A 92 11.01 -13.86 -7.20
C THR A 92 11.89 -13.75 -8.45
N SER A 93 12.13 -14.90 -9.08
CA SER A 93 12.73 -15.01 -10.41
C SER A 93 11.69 -15.34 -11.49
N ASN A 94 10.39 -15.28 -11.17
CA ASN A 94 9.31 -15.67 -12.06
C ASN A 94 8.32 -14.53 -12.26
N ALA A 95 8.10 -14.15 -13.53
CA ALA A 95 7.20 -13.05 -13.91
C ALA A 95 5.72 -13.31 -13.50
N VAL A 96 5.27 -14.58 -13.47
CA VAL A 96 3.91 -14.92 -13.05
C VAL A 96 3.74 -14.67 -11.56
N VAL A 97 4.71 -15.10 -10.74
CA VAL A 97 4.71 -14.84 -9.29
C VAL A 97 4.77 -13.34 -9.02
N ALA A 98 5.59 -12.59 -9.77
CA ALA A 98 5.65 -11.14 -9.68
C ALA A 98 4.31 -10.48 -10.04
N SER A 99 3.57 -10.99 -11.02
CA SER A 99 2.23 -10.51 -11.37
C SER A 99 1.21 -10.76 -10.26
N ILE A 100 1.28 -11.91 -9.57
CA ILE A 100 0.47 -12.19 -8.39
C ILE A 100 0.80 -11.21 -7.26
N CYS A 101 2.10 -10.98 -6.99
CA CYS A 101 2.52 -9.96 -6.03
C CYS A 101 2.01 -8.57 -6.43
N GLY A 102 2.02 -8.24 -7.72
CA GLY A 102 1.45 -7.01 -8.26
C GLY A 102 -0.04 -6.88 -7.96
N PHE A 103 -0.82 -7.92 -8.23
CA PHE A 103 -2.24 -7.95 -7.90
C PHE A 103 -2.48 -7.72 -6.41
N VAL A 104 -1.79 -8.45 -5.54
CA VAL A 104 -1.90 -8.30 -4.08
C VAL A 104 -1.48 -6.90 -3.63
N ALA A 105 -0.42 -6.32 -4.23
CA ALA A 105 -0.03 -4.94 -3.96
C ALA A 105 -1.11 -3.93 -4.37
N GLY A 106 -1.82 -4.19 -5.48
CA GLY A 106 -2.97 -3.39 -5.90
C GLY A 106 -4.12 -3.46 -4.90
N VAL A 107 -4.44 -4.67 -4.42
CA VAL A 107 -5.45 -4.88 -3.37
C VAL A 107 -5.04 -4.15 -2.08
N ALA A 108 -3.79 -4.28 -1.66
CA ALA A 108 -3.27 -3.57 -0.49
C ALA A 108 -3.38 -2.05 -0.64
N THR A 109 -3.15 -1.53 -1.84
CA THR A 109 -3.26 -0.11 -2.15
C THR A 109 -4.68 0.41 -1.94
N SER A 110 -5.63 -0.05 -2.74
CA SER A 110 -6.98 0.53 -2.76
C SER A 110 -7.92 -0.09 -1.74
N GLY A 111 -7.80 -1.40 -1.49
CA GLY A 111 -8.65 -2.11 -0.52
C GLY A 111 -8.27 -1.87 0.94
N PHE A 112 -7.02 -1.49 1.21
CA PHE A 112 -6.51 -1.30 2.57
C PHE A 112 -6.05 0.14 2.82
N TRP A 113 -5.03 0.62 2.10
CA TRP A 113 -4.44 1.94 2.34
C TRP A 113 -5.39 3.09 2.03
N ASP A 114 -5.94 3.13 0.82
CA ASP A 114 -6.82 4.23 0.41
C ASP A 114 -8.15 4.15 1.16
N ALA A 115 -8.71 2.95 1.32
CA ALA A 115 -9.96 2.73 2.03
C ALA A 115 -9.93 3.10 3.52
N SER A 116 -8.75 3.06 4.15
CA SER A 116 -8.57 3.45 5.56
C SER A 116 -7.92 4.82 5.73
N GLY A 117 -6.93 5.14 4.92
CA GLY A 117 -6.10 6.32 5.09
C GLY A 117 -6.78 7.62 4.68
N TYR A 118 -7.55 7.64 3.58
CA TYR A 118 -8.29 8.83 3.18
C TYR A 118 -9.33 9.23 4.23
N PRO A 119 -10.23 8.33 4.70
CA PRO A 119 -11.17 8.66 5.76
C PRO A 119 -10.46 9.04 7.06
N ALA A 120 -9.44 8.28 7.48
CA ALA A 120 -8.73 8.55 8.74
C ALA A 120 -8.11 9.97 8.78
N VAL A 121 -7.56 10.43 7.65
CA VAL A 121 -7.00 11.79 7.58
C VAL A 121 -8.10 12.86 7.59
N GLN A 122 -9.24 12.61 6.95
CA GLN A 122 -10.39 13.53 7.00
C GLN A 122 -11.01 13.61 8.39
N GLU A 123 -11.13 12.47 9.08
CA GLU A 123 -11.64 12.37 10.44
C GLU A 123 -10.71 13.07 11.45
N ALA A 124 -9.39 13.03 11.22
CA ALA A 124 -8.41 13.73 12.04
C ALA A 124 -8.38 15.25 11.82
N TYR A 125 -8.84 15.73 10.64
CA TYR A 125 -8.85 17.15 10.29
C TYR A 125 -10.22 17.60 9.78
N PRO A 126 -11.28 17.53 10.62
CA PRO A 126 -12.65 17.79 10.18
C PRO A 126 -12.89 19.23 9.76
N ALA A 127 -12.10 20.19 10.26
CA ALA A 127 -12.19 21.60 9.87
C ALA A 127 -11.68 21.90 8.44
N ALA A 128 -10.83 21.03 7.88
CA ALA A 128 -10.22 21.24 6.57
C ALA A 128 -9.97 19.91 5.83
N PRO A 129 -11.00 19.08 5.58
CA PRO A 129 -10.83 17.73 5.04
C PRO A 129 -10.23 17.72 3.62
N GLY A 130 -10.53 18.73 2.80
CA GLY A 130 -9.94 18.90 1.48
C GLY A 130 -8.42 19.15 1.53
N SER A 131 -7.97 20.04 2.42
CA SER A 131 -6.53 20.30 2.61
C SER A 131 -5.79 19.09 3.15
N ALA A 132 -6.44 18.31 4.00
CA ALA A 132 -5.91 17.05 4.53
C ALA A 132 -5.65 16.03 3.41
N LEU A 133 -6.57 15.89 2.44
CA LEU A 133 -6.39 15.03 1.27
C LEU A 133 -5.29 15.53 0.33
N ILE A 134 -5.15 16.84 0.16
CA ILE A 134 -4.05 17.42 -0.63
C ILE A 134 -2.70 17.07 0.00
N GLY A 135 -2.60 17.07 1.34
CA GLY A 135 -1.42 16.59 2.05
C GLY A 135 -1.02 15.16 1.70
N ILE A 136 -1.98 14.25 1.56
CA ILE A 136 -1.72 12.88 1.08
C ILE A 136 -1.09 12.92 -0.33
N LYS A 137 -1.70 13.67 -1.25
CA LYS A 137 -1.21 13.76 -2.65
C LYS A 137 0.18 14.38 -2.71
N PHE A 138 0.50 15.33 -1.83
CA PHE A 138 1.85 15.88 -1.72
C PHE A 138 2.88 14.78 -1.42
N PHE A 139 2.65 13.92 -0.43
CA PHE A 139 3.59 12.85 -0.09
C PHE A 139 3.70 11.76 -1.16
N VAL A 140 2.61 11.44 -1.85
CA VAL A 140 2.63 10.56 -3.02
C VAL A 140 3.46 11.16 -4.15
N SER A 141 3.29 12.45 -4.45
CA SER A 141 4.06 13.15 -5.48
C SER A 141 5.53 13.31 -5.12
N LEU A 142 5.82 13.55 -3.83
CA LEU A 142 7.19 13.63 -3.31
C LEU A 142 7.94 12.33 -3.55
N SER A 143 7.29 11.18 -3.33
CA SER A 143 7.90 9.88 -3.64
C SER A 143 8.16 9.71 -5.14
N GLY A 144 7.25 10.18 -5.99
CA GLY A 144 7.43 10.20 -7.45
C GLY A 144 8.60 11.06 -7.91
N MET A 145 8.97 12.09 -7.16
CA MET A 145 10.13 12.94 -7.43
C MET A 145 11.44 12.31 -6.88
N VAL A 146 11.43 11.82 -5.66
CA VAL A 146 12.64 11.37 -4.96
C VAL A 146 13.05 9.96 -5.37
N TYR A 147 12.09 9.05 -5.53
CA TYR A 147 12.39 7.65 -5.79
C TYR A 147 13.15 7.39 -7.11
N PRO A 148 12.84 8.03 -8.25
CA PRO A 148 13.64 7.87 -9.47
C PRO A 148 15.10 8.27 -9.28
N LEU A 149 15.41 9.29 -8.47
CA LEU A 149 16.78 9.69 -8.16
C LEU A 149 17.52 8.60 -7.38
N LEU A 150 16.85 7.97 -6.42
CA LEU A 150 17.39 6.80 -5.70
C LEU A 150 17.63 5.63 -6.63
N VAL A 151 16.71 5.38 -7.57
CA VAL A 151 16.85 4.30 -8.57
C VAL A 151 18.09 4.49 -9.41
N VAL A 152 18.32 5.69 -9.94
CA VAL A 152 19.51 6.01 -10.73
C VAL A 152 20.79 5.86 -9.90
N HIS A 153 20.81 6.42 -8.68
CA HIS A 153 21.96 6.34 -7.77
C HIS A 153 22.32 4.88 -7.44
N ASN A 154 21.35 4.07 -7.05
CA ASN A 154 21.59 2.68 -6.68
C ASN A 154 21.97 1.81 -7.88
N ALA A 155 21.41 2.08 -9.07
CA ALA A 155 21.76 1.38 -10.29
C ALA A 155 23.21 1.69 -10.72
N SER A 156 23.66 2.95 -10.64
CA SER A 156 25.02 3.35 -10.96
C SER A 156 26.07 2.70 -10.04
N ASN A 157 25.68 2.40 -8.78
CA ASN A 157 26.52 1.71 -7.81
C ASN A 157 26.41 0.18 -7.85
N GLY A 158 25.68 -0.39 -8.81
CA GLY A 158 25.49 -1.83 -8.94
C GLY A 158 24.54 -2.46 -7.90
N ASN A 159 23.89 -1.64 -7.07
CA ASN A 159 23.08 -2.07 -5.93
C ASN A 159 21.58 -1.86 -6.13
N TRP A 160 21.07 -2.12 -7.33
CA TRP A 160 19.66 -1.87 -7.67
C TRP A 160 18.65 -2.50 -6.72
N LYS A 161 18.98 -3.62 -6.05
CA LYS A 161 18.10 -4.26 -5.07
C LYS A 161 17.75 -3.37 -3.87
N LEU A 162 18.57 -2.36 -3.57
CA LEU A 162 18.26 -1.35 -2.56
C LEU A 162 16.97 -0.59 -2.89
N ASN A 163 16.64 -0.45 -4.17
CA ASN A 163 15.38 0.17 -4.61
C ASN A 163 14.14 -0.61 -4.11
N VAL A 164 14.28 -1.91 -3.84
CA VAL A 164 13.20 -2.74 -3.29
C VAL A 164 13.30 -2.87 -1.77
N ILE A 165 14.52 -2.90 -1.23
CA ILE A 165 14.76 -3.01 0.22
C ILE A 165 14.28 -1.74 0.94
N ILE A 166 14.52 -0.56 0.39
CA ILE A 166 14.09 0.71 0.98
C ILE A 166 12.57 0.72 1.24
N PRO A 167 11.68 0.44 0.28
CA PRO A 167 10.24 0.39 0.55
C PRO A 167 9.81 -0.76 1.49
N VAL A 168 10.57 -1.86 1.60
CA VAL A 168 10.35 -2.86 2.66
C VAL A 168 10.55 -2.24 4.03
N VAL A 169 11.69 -1.56 4.24
CA VAL A 169 12.00 -0.88 5.51
C VAL A 169 10.96 0.19 5.82
N LEU A 170 10.60 1.02 4.83
CA LEU A 170 9.55 2.04 5.00
C LEU A 170 8.20 1.41 5.35
N SER A 171 7.85 0.26 4.76
CA SER A 171 6.59 -0.44 5.10
C SER A 171 6.60 -0.99 6.52
N ILE A 172 7.76 -1.45 7.02
CA ILE A 172 7.92 -1.85 8.43
C ILE A 172 7.71 -0.64 9.35
N VAL A 173 8.30 0.51 9.02
CA VAL A 173 8.07 1.75 9.78
C VAL A 173 6.59 2.14 9.76
N CYS A 174 5.94 2.05 8.60
CA CYS A 174 4.51 2.32 8.47
C CYS A 174 3.66 1.34 9.30
N LEU A 175 4.04 0.06 9.36
CA LEU A 175 3.38 -0.92 10.21
C LEU A 175 3.45 -0.53 11.69
N VAL A 176 4.64 -0.18 12.16
CA VAL A 176 4.83 0.28 13.55
C VAL A 176 4.03 1.55 13.82
N LEU A 177 4.07 2.53 12.92
CA LEU A 177 3.27 3.76 13.04
C LEU A 177 1.77 3.47 13.08
N ALA A 178 1.27 2.57 12.24
CA ALA A 178 -0.14 2.18 12.22
C ALA A 178 -0.57 1.49 13.54
N ILE A 179 0.32 0.73 14.17
CA ILE A 179 0.05 0.08 15.47
C ILE A 179 -0.01 1.11 16.59
N VAL A 180 0.88 2.09 16.60
CA VAL A 180 1.02 3.07 17.68
C VAL A 180 0.05 4.24 17.53
N ALA A 181 -0.25 4.68 16.30
CA ALA A 181 -1.06 5.86 16.05
C ALA A 181 -2.51 5.69 16.56
N PRO A 182 -3.10 6.74 17.17
CA PRO A 182 -4.52 6.77 17.46
C PRO A 182 -5.32 6.97 16.16
N PHE A 183 -6.49 6.34 16.08
CA PHE A 183 -7.44 6.51 14.98
C PHE A 183 -8.78 6.98 15.56
N VAL A 184 -9.19 8.17 15.20
CA VAL A 184 -10.39 8.85 15.77
C VAL A 184 -11.65 8.00 15.60
N TYR A 185 -11.85 7.42 14.43
CA TYR A 185 -13.01 6.57 14.16
C TYR A 185 -13.06 5.32 15.05
N ASP A 186 -11.93 4.63 15.20
CA ASP A 186 -11.87 3.41 16.01
C ASP A 186 -12.12 3.71 17.49
N ASP A 187 -11.67 4.85 17.99
CA ASP A 187 -11.87 5.30 19.36
C ASP A 187 -13.34 5.70 19.61
N GLN A 188 -13.96 6.42 18.65
CA GLN A 188 -15.38 6.78 18.73
C GLN A 188 -16.30 5.55 18.66
N LYS A 189 -15.97 4.59 17.80
CA LYS A 189 -16.71 3.33 17.66
C LYS A 189 -16.69 2.54 18.97
N LYS A 190 -15.53 2.36 19.58
CA LYS A 190 -15.40 1.71 20.90
C LYS A 190 -16.22 2.40 21.98
N ALA A 191 -16.13 3.74 22.06
CA ALA A 191 -16.89 4.51 23.04
C ALA A 191 -18.42 4.38 22.83
N SER A 192 -18.87 4.22 21.59
CA SER A 192 -20.28 3.99 21.27
C SER A 192 -20.73 2.59 21.64
N GLU A 193 -19.91 1.57 21.37
CA GLU A 193 -20.19 0.18 21.74
C GLU A 193 -20.25 0.01 23.27
N GLU A 194 -19.34 0.64 24.01
CA GLU A 194 -19.34 0.63 25.47
C GLU A 194 -20.60 1.31 26.08
N LYS A 195 -21.06 2.41 25.46
CA LYS A 195 -22.30 3.08 25.91
C LYS A 195 -23.54 2.25 25.60
N GLY A 196 -23.58 1.62 24.42
CA GLY A 196 -24.67 0.73 24.00
C GLY A 196 -24.75 -0.51 24.88
N GLY A 197 -23.63 -1.11 25.27
CA GLY A 197 -23.58 -2.22 26.22
C GLY A 197 -24.14 -1.84 27.58
N LYS A 198 -23.70 -0.72 28.15
CA LYS A 198 -24.22 -0.21 29.42
C LYS A 198 -25.72 0.12 29.41
N SER A 199 -26.24 0.60 28.27
CA SER A 199 -27.66 0.86 28.08
C SER A 199 -28.48 -0.43 28.08
N ASN A 200 -27.99 -1.47 27.44
CA ASN A 200 -28.66 -2.78 27.40
C ASN A 200 -28.63 -3.47 28.77
N ASP A 201 -27.50 -3.39 29.48
CA ASP A 201 -27.41 -3.94 30.85
C ASP A 201 -28.38 -3.24 31.83
N ALA A 202 -28.55 -1.91 31.71
CA ALA A 202 -29.49 -1.15 32.49
C ALA A 202 -30.95 -1.54 32.19
N VAL A 203 -31.28 -1.72 30.89
CA VAL A 203 -32.63 -2.17 30.49
C VAL A 203 -32.89 -3.61 30.96
N GLN A 204 -31.91 -4.49 30.89
CA GLN A 204 -32.07 -5.87 31.39
C GLN A 204 -32.26 -5.91 32.88
N ALA A 205 -31.54 -5.11 33.65
CA ALA A 205 -31.70 -5.01 35.08
C ALA A 205 -33.11 -4.49 35.49
N GLU A 206 -33.75 -3.64 34.66
CA GLU A 206 -35.08 -3.14 34.85
C GLU A 206 -36.19 -4.19 34.53
N ILE A 207 -35.90 -5.11 33.62
CA ILE A 207 -36.77 -6.24 33.26
C ILE A 207 -36.74 -7.32 34.34
N ASP A 208 -35.58 -7.53 34.96
CA ASP A 208 -35.34 -8.56 35.96
C ASP A 208 -35.79 -8.14 37.40
N ALA A 209 -36.19 -6.87 37.59
CA ALA A 209 -36.65 -6.30 38.86
C ALA A 209 -38.18 -6.29 38.99
#